data_b34dd3ad01ca419ac622e60aac18e418
#
_entry.id   b34dd3ad01ca419ac622e60aac18e418
#
_cell.length_a   1.000
_cell.length_b   1.000
_cell.length_c   1.000
_cell.angle_alpha   90.00
_cell.angle_beta   90.00
_cell.angle_gamma   90.00
#
_symmetry.space_group_name_H-M   'P 1'
#
loop_
_entity.id
_entity.type
_entity.pdbx_description
1 polymer ?
#
loop_
_entity_poly.entity_id
_entity_poly.type
_entity_poly.pdbx_seq_one_letter_code
_entity_poly.pdbx_strand_id
1 'polypeptide(L)'
;MSSYLTVLPTALYHGVYLASSYFLYPSRVAVNNPQIKYKKYGWKRDLPDKRDQWFENNYLLWLDKNLDKVDLREKCPKVYNQGELGSCTANALACAIQFDETKQNLLINETPSRLFIYYNERDMEGNVDNDTGASLRDGVKTINKIGYCNETQWPYDIEKFKEKPTGDCYDYARKHKALTYKRVQQDETHIKSVLNMGFPIVFGISVYESFESEDVAKNGVVPLPEKEERMLGGHAIVLVGYDEEKRLFIFRNSWGEDWGDKGYGYLPFEYVCDVNLASDFWVVTKIC
;
A
#
# COMPACT_ATOMS: atom_id res chain seq x y z
N MET A 1 32.39 -14.70 64.89
CA MET A 1 33.46 -13.70 64.84
C MET A 1 33.66 -13.31 63.41
N SER A 2 33.46 -12.04 63.23
CA SER A 2 33.94 -11.17 62.13
C SER A 2 33.55 -11.44 60.70
N SER A 3 32.57 -10.68 60.28
CA SER A 3 32.14 -10.30 58.95
C SER A 3 33.19 -9.47 58.20
N TYR A 4 33.36 -9.70 56.91
CA TYR A 4 33.86 -8.69 55.99
C TYR A 4 32.95 -8.59 54.76
N LEU A 5 32.21 -7.48 54.72
CA LEU A 5 31.56 -6.94 53.53
C LEU A 5 32.62 -6.36 52.61
N THR A 6 32.68 -6.80 51.36
CA THR A 6 33.41 -6.14 50.29
C THR A 6 32.40 -5.45 49.38
N VAL A 7 32.46 -4.11 49.39
CA VAL A 7 31.72 -3.22 48.50
C VAL A 7 32.43 -3.15 47.16
N LEU A 8 31.72 -3.47 46.06
CA LEU A 8 32.19 -3.24 44.70
C LEU A 8 31.80 -1.81 44.23
N PRO A 9 32.64 -1.12 43.49
CA PRO A 9 32.35 0.24 43.05
C PRO A 9 31.43 0.27 41.83
N THR A 10 30.48 1.18 41.88
CA THR A 10 29.58 1.59 40.83
C THR A 10 30.35 2.14 39.63
N ALA A 11 30.27 1.48 38.48
CA ALA A 11 30.76 2.01 37.21
C ALA A 11 29.76 3.05 36.68
N LEU A 12 30.20 4.28 36.57
CA LEU A 12 29.54 5.37 35.89
C LEU A 12 29.51 5.11 34.36
N TYR A 13 28.35 4.77 33.82
CA TYR A 13 28.13 4.81 32.38
C TYR A 13 27.97 6.27 31.93
N HIS A 14 28.98 6.80 31.26
CA HIS A 14 28.86 8.03 30.48
C HIS A 14 28.08 7.69 29.21
N GLY A 15 26.79 8.08 29.18
CA GLY A 15 25.99 8.05 27.98
C GLY A 15 26.49 9.10 26.98
N VAL A 16 27.00 8.64 25.86
CA VAL A 16 27.26 9.49 24.71
C VAL A 16 25.91 9.70 24.02
N TYR A 17 25.31 10.87 24.21
CA TYR A 17 24.19 11.31 23.39
C TYR A 17 24.72 11.67 22.02
N LEU A 18 24.46 10.79 21.04
CA LEU A 18 24.55 11.13 19.63
C LEU A 18 23.42 12.13 19.33
N ALA A 19 23.81 13.33 18.97
CA ALA A 19 22.89 14.36 18.53
C ALA A 19 22.22 13.90 17.23
N SER A 20 20.96 13.50 17.33
CA SER A 20 20.09 13.33 16.17
C SER A 20 19.90 14.71 15.54
N SER A 21 20.33 14.84 14.28
CA SER A 21 20.07 16.01 13.46
C SER A 21 18.56 16.12 13.24
N TYR A 22 17.90 16.95 14.04
CA TYR A 22 16.52 17.35 13.78
C TYR A 22 16.49 18.12 12.47
N PHE A 23 15.88 17.54 11.44
CA PHE A 23 15.41 18.30 10.29
C PHE A 23 14.37 19.30 10.80
N LEU A 24 14.70 20.57 10.75
CA LEU A 24 13.76 21.66 11.01
C LEU A 24 12.74 21.68 9.88
N TYR A 25 11.55 21.18 10.16
CA TYR A 25 10.41 21.33 9.26
C TYR A 25 9.94 22.80 9.29
N PRO A 26 9.70 23.42 8.13
CA PRO A 26 9.21 24.79 8.09
C PRO A 26 7.81 24.86 8.70
N SER A 27 7.62 25.85 9.56
CA SER A 27 6.36 26.18 10.22
C SER A 27 5.25 26.49 9.21
N ARG A 28 4.05 25.99 9.54
CA ARG A 28 2.74 26.21 8.93
C ARG A 28 2.65 27.40 7.97
N VAL A 29 2.45 27.11 6.70
CA VAL A 29 1.80 28.03 5.76
C VAL A 29 0.35 27.56 5.65
N ALA A 30 -0.58 28.41 6.05
CA ALA A 30 -2.01 28.16 5.84
C ALA A 30 -2.28 28.15 4.33
N VAL A 31 -2.54 26.97 3.79
CA VAL A 31 -2.79 26.81 2.36
C VAL A 31 -4.28 27.02 2.11
N ASN A 32 -4.64 28.24 1.69
CA ASN A 32 -5.89 28.49 0.97
C ASN A 32 -5.65 28.17 -0.51
N ASN A 33 -5.70 26.89 -0.89
CA ASN A 33 -5.68 26.51 -2.29
C ASN A 33 -7.06 25.98 -2.73
N PRO A 34 -7.83 26.74 -3.55
CA PRO A 34 -9.16 26.33 -4.02
C PRO A 34 -9.14 25.21 -5.08
N GLN A 35 -7.98 24.68 -5.43
CA GLN A 35 -7.83 23.69 -6.50
C GLN A 35 -7.60 22.25 -6.04
N ILE A 36 -7.46 21.98 -4.74
CA ILE A 36 -7.37 20.60 -4.25
C ILE A 36 -8.76 20.00 -4.28
N LYS A 37 -9.12 19.36 -5.39
CA LYS A 37 -10.28 18.47 -5.43
C LYS A 37 -10.03 17.35 -4.42
N TYR A 38 -10.88 17.30 -3.40
CA TYR A 38 -10.84 16.23 -2.40
C TYR A 38 -10.89 14.89 -3.11
N LYS A 39 -9.77 14.19 -3.07
CA LYS A 39 -9.68 12.82 -3.58
C LYS A 39 -10.47 11.94 -2.64
N LYS A 40 -11.26 11.02 -3.17
CA LYS A 40 -12.04 10.14 -2.33
C LYS A 40 -11.16 9.05 -1.76
N TYR A 41 -11.20 8.91 -0.44
CA TYR A 41 -10.56 7.83 0.29
C TYR A 41 -11.54 6.66 0.41
N GLY A 42 -11.09 5.45 0.06
CA GLY A 42 -11.99 4.31 -0.06
C GLY A 42 -11.51 3.05 0.65
N TRP A 43 -10.33 3.07 1.30
CA TRP A 43 -9.89 1.92 2.05
C TRP A 43 -10.54 1.85 3.43
N LYS A 44 -11.09 0.68 3.74
CA LYS A 44 -11.60 0.28 5.05
C LYS A 44 -10.69 -0.76 5.65
N ARG A 45 -10.32 -0.60 6.92
CA ARG A 45 -9.47 -1.56 7.63
C ARG A 45 -10.13 -2.94 7.71
N ASP A 46 -9.38 -3.99 7.42
CA ASP A 46 -9.80 -5.38 7.58
C ASP A 46 -10.10 -5.70 9.04
N LEU A 47 -11.22 -6.38 9.31
CA LEU A 47 -11.45 -6.98 10.61
C LEU A 47 -10.51 -8.19 10.81
N PRO A 48 -10.01 -8.46 12.03
CA PRO A 48 -9.17 -9.63 12.28
C PRO A 48 -9.86 -10.94 11.86
N ASP A 49 -9.17 -11.76 11.06
CA ASP A 49 -9.67 -13.07 10.63
C ASP A 49 -8.56 -14.13 10.77
N LYS A 50 -8.79 -15.14 11.61
CA LYS A 50 -7.83 -16.23 11.85
C LYS A 50 -7.61 -17.15 10.64
N ARG A 51 -8.43 -17.03 9.60
CA ARG A 51 -8.32 -17.80 8.36
C ARG A 51 -7.37 -17.18 7.37
N ASP A 52 -6.90 -15.95 7.60
CA ASP A 52 -5.93 -15.30 6.74
C ASP A 52 -4.64 -16.11 6.70
N GLN A 53 -4.19 -16.41 5.50
CA GLN A 53 -2.93 -17.10 5.30
C GLN A 53 -1.78 -16.10 5.28
N TRP A 54 -0.78 -16.36 6.09
CA TRP A 54 0.41 -15.52 6.16
C TRP A 54 1.45 -15.92 5.10
N PHE A 55 2.16 -14.94 4.61
CA PHE A 55 3.30 -15.17 3.73
C PHE A 55 4.45 -15.67 4.59
N GLU A 56 4.67 -16.99 4.52
CA GLU A 56 5.78 -17.63 5.20
C GLU A 56 7.07 -17.35 4.43
N ASN A 57 7.94 -16.58 5.02
CA ASN A 57 9.28 -16.39 4.53
C ASN A 57 10.19 -17.46 5.14
N ASN A 58 10.93 -18.19 4.32
CA ASN A 58 12.16 -18.82 4.78
C ASN A 58 13.21 -17.70 4.96
N TYR A 59 12.96 -16.90 5.97
CA TYR A 59 13.61 -15.68 6.38
C TYR A 59 15.14 -15.78 6.36
N LEU A 60 15.66 -16.93 6.77
CA LEU A 60 17.11 -17.20 6.86
C LEU A 60 17.81 -17.27 5.48
N LEU A 61 17.09 -17.59 4.41
CA LEU A 61 17.68 -17.68 3.06
C LEU A 61 17.84 -16.33 2.36
N TRP A 62 17.18 -15.28 2.86
CA TRP A 62 17.16 -13.95 2.25
C TRP A 62 17.91 -12.88 3.05
N LEU A 63 18.25 -13.16 4.32
CA LEU A 63 19.10 -12.30 5.15
C LEU A 63 20.53 -12.13 4.56
N ASP A 64 21.01 -13.09 3.76
CA ASP A 64 22.30 -12.99 3.06
C ASP A 64 22.33 -11.94 1.93
N LYS A 65 21.17 -11.39 1.56
CA LYS A 65 21.04 -10.30 0.59
C LYS A 65 20.42 -9.08 1.25
N ASN A 66 21.08 -8.52 2.24
CA ASN A 66 20.78 -7.16 2.70
C ASN A 66 21.07 -6.20 1.54
N LEU A 67 20.06 -6.01 0.70
CA LEU A 67 20.11 -4.97 -0.32
C LEU A 67 19.83 -3.65 0.36
N ASP A 68 20.71 -2.67 0.23
CA ASP A 68 20.50 -1.33 0.76
C ASP A 68 19.33 -0.63 0.07
N LYS A 69 18.89 -1.17 -1.08
CA LYS A 69 17.81 -0.59 -1.87
C LYS A 69 17.13 -1.63 -2.75
N VAL A 70 15.80 -1.55 -2.83
CA VAL A 70 14.96 -2.23 -3.81
C VAL A 70 14.07 -1.22 -4.49
N ASP A 71 13.96 -1.30 -5.82
CA ASP A 71 13.11 -0.44 -6.63
C ASP A 71 12.46 -1.27 -7.75
N LEU A 72 11.14 -1.50 -7.62
CA LEU A 72 10.37 -2.28 -8.57
C LEU A 72 9.60 -1.41 -9.59
N ARG A 73 9.79 -0.08 -9.58
CA ARG A 73 9.01 0.86 -10.39
C ARG A 73 9.07 0.58 -11.88
N GLU A 74 10.23 0.17 -12.39
CA GLU A 74 10.42 -0.16 -13.82
C GLU A 74 9.55 -1.34 -14.30
N LYS A 75 9.13 -2.20 -13.37
CA LYS A 75 8.26 -3.36 -13.65
C LYS A 75 6.79 -3.07 -13.42
N CYS A 76 6.47 -1.90 -12.86
CA CYS A 76 5.10 -1.50 -12.62
C CYS A 76 4.42 -1.07 -13.92
N PRO A 77 3.10 -1.33 -14.05
CA PRO A 77 2.34 -0.76 -15.15
C PRO A 77 2.28 0.77 -15.07
N LYS A 78 1.78 1.42 -16.12
CA LYS A 78 1.53 2.88 -16.11
C LYS A 78 0.71 3.28 -14.87
N VAL A 79 1.05 4.42 -14.25
CA VAL A 79 0.34 4.92 -13.06
C VAL A 79 -1.13 5.22 -13.38
N TYR A 80 -2.01 4.71 -12.54
CA TYR A 80 -3.45 4.92 -12.69
C TYR A 80 -3.89 6.25 -12.06
N ASN A 81 -5.06 6.72 -12.53
CA ASN A 81 -5.78 7.80 -11.86
C ASN A 81 -7.19 7.29 -11.51
N GLN A 82 -7.50 7.21 -10.21
CA GLN A 82 -8.81 6.77 -9.71
C GLN A 82 -9.88 7.87 -9.81
N GLY A 83 -9.48 9.14 -10.02
CA GLY A 83 -10.39 10.27 -10.03
C GLY A 83 -11.07 10.48 -8.67
N GLU A 84 -12.36 10.83 -8.69
CA GLU A 84 -13.14 11.12 -7.48
C GLU A 84 -13.85 9.90 -6.89
N LEU A 85 -13.59 8.70 -7.42
CA LEU A 85 -14.19 7.45 -6.93
C LEU A 85 -13.34 6.83 -5.81
N GLY A 86 -13.99 6.35 -4.75
CA GLY A 86 -13.36 5.68 -3.60
C GLY A 86 -12.79 4.28 -3.89
N SER A 87 -12.22 4.07 -5.08
CA SER A 87 -11.79 2.78 -5.62
C SER A 87 -10.29 2.49 -5.45
N CYS A 88 -9.65 3.09 -4.45
CA CYS A 88 -8.21 2.93 -4.23
C CYS A 88 -7.78 1.46 -4.05
N THR A 89 -8.61 0.63 -3.39
CA THR A 89 -8.38 -0.81 -3.23
C THR A 89 -8.28 -1.53 -4.57
N ALA A 90 -9.24 -1.30 -5.45
CA ALA A 90 -9.26 -1.88 -6.79
C ALA A 90 -8.09 -1.38 -7.67
N ASN A 91 -7.71 -0.10 -7.53
CA ASN A 91 -6.54 0.44 -8.24
C ASN A 91 -5.24 -0.21 -7.76
N ALA A 92 -5.07 -0.40 -6.45
CA ALA A 92 -3.90 -1.07 -5.88
C ALA A 92 -3.83 -2.55 -6.30
N LEU A 93 -4.96 -3.26 -6.25
CA LEU A 93 -5.03 -4.66 -6.65
C LEU A 93 -4.81 -4.86 -8.16
N ALA A 94 -5.38 -4.01 -9.01
CA ALA A 94 -5.13 -4.05 -10.45
C ALA A 94 -3.64 -3.87 -10.78
N CYS A 95 -2.95 -2.98 -10.05
CA CYS A 95 -1.50 -2.82 -10.17
C CYS A 95 -0.74 -4.11 -9.80
N ALA A 96 -1.09 -4.74 -8.67
CA ALA A 96 -0.45 -5.98 -8.22
C ALA A 96 -0.69 -7.13 -9.21
N ILE A 97 -1.89 -7.25 -9.76
CA ILE A 97 -2.22 -8.25 -10.79
C ILE A 97 -1.37 -8.03 -12.02
N GLN A 98 -1.40 -6.83 -12.62
CA GLN A 98 -0.68 -6.55 -13.87
C GLN A 98 0.85 -6.67 -13.69
N PHE A 99 1.36 -6.33 -12.50
CA PHE A 99 2.76 -6.56 -12.14
C PHE A 99 3.10 -8.05 -12.14
N ASP A 100 2.25 -8.88 -11.51
CA ASP A 100 2.48 -10.32 -11.44
C ASP A 100 2.30 -11.01 -12.79
N GLU A 101 1.37 -10.57 -13.63
CA GLU A 101 1.25 -11.02 -15.02
C GLU A 101 2.58 -10.81 -15.78
N THR A 102 3.14 -9.62 -15.67
CA THR A 102 4.44 -9.29 -16.27
C THR A 102 5.55 -10.15 -15.70
N LYS A 103 5.61 -10.32 -14.37
CA LYS A 103 6.61 -11.11 -13.69
C LYS A 103 6.56 -12.60 -14.08
N GLN A 104 5.36 -13.13 -14.32
CA GLN A 104 5.14 -14.51 -14.75
C GLN A 104 5.26 -14.70 -16.28
N ASN A 105 5.60 -13.64 -17.03
CA ASN A 105 5.66 -13.63 -18.49
C ASN A 105 4.34 -14.07 -19.14
N LEU A 106 3.22 -13.77 -18.54
CA LEU A 106 1.93 -13.97 -19.17
C LEU A 106 1.77 -12.95 -20.30
N LEU A 107 1.27 -13.42 -21.45
CA LEU A 107 1.09 -12.56 -22.64
C LEU A 107 -0.08 -11.56 -22.51
N ILE A 108 -0.63 -11.42 -21.33
CA ILE A 108 -1.72 -10.49 -21.01
C ILE A 108 -1.04 -9.14 -20.75
N ASN A 109 -1.20 -8.20 -21.69
CA ASN A 109 -0.67 -6.86 -21.57
C ASN A 109 -1.79 -5.81 -21.50
N GLU A 110 -2.88 -6.17 -20.84
CA GLU A 110 -4.04 -5.31 -20.67
C GLU A 110 -4.23 -4.96 -19.21
N THR A 111 -4.74 -3.75 -18.97
CA THR A 111 -5.03 -3.30 -17.60
C THR A 111 -6.22 -4.07 -17.04
N PRO A 112 -6.11 -4.75 -15.88
CA PRO A 112 -7.26 -5.32 -15.19
C PRO A 112 -8.30 -4.25 -14.90
N SER A 113 -9.57 -4.52 -15.20
CA SER A 113 -10.64 -3.55 -14.99
C SER A 113 -10.81 -3.20 -13.52
N ARG A 114 -10.34 -2.00 -13.17
CA ARG A 114 -10.44 -1.45 -11.81
C ARG A 114 -11.90 -1.26 -11.41
N LEU A 115 -12.76 -0.91 -12.35
CA LEU A 115 -14.19 -0.74 -12.07
C LEU A 115 -14.91 -2.07 -11.87
N PHE A 116 -14.52 -3.14 -12.59
CA PHE A 116 -15.00 -4.50 -12.36
C PHE A 116 -14.60 -4.98 -10.96
N ILE A 117 -13.33 -4.80 -10.58
CA ILE A 117 -12.84 -5.19 -9.25
C ILE A 117 -13.62 -4.40 -8.18
N TYR A 118 -13.74 -3.08 -8.31
CA TYR A 118 -14.42 -2.22 -7.36
C TYR A 118 -15.91 -2.53 -7.22
N TYR A 119 -16.59 -2.87 -8.31
CA TYR A 119 -17.99 -3.32 -8.24
C TYR A 119 -18.11 -4.59 -7.38
N ASN A 120 -17.29 -5.59 -7.67
CA ASN A 120 -17.37 -6.89 -7.00
C ASN A 120 -16.86 -6.86 -5.54
N GLU A 121 -15.93 -5.97 -5.18
CA GLU A 121 -15.58 -5.69 -3.77
C GLU A 121 -16.83 -5.24 -2.99
N ARG A 122 -17.56 -4.26 -3.52
CA ARG A 122 -18.76 -3.71 -2.88
C ARG A 122 -19.94 -4.67 -2.94
N ASP A 123 -20.07 -5.50 -3.98
CA ASP A 123 -21.08 -6.57 -4.07
C ASP A 123 -20.86 -7.60 -2.97
N MET A 124 -19.60 -7.97 -2.70
CA MET A 124 -19.25 -8.86 -1.58
C MET A 124 -19.59 -8.25 -0.20
N GLU A 125 -19.49 -6.93 -0.07
CA GLU A 125 -19.87 -6.17 1.13
C GLU A 125 -21.37 -5.82 1.18
N GLY A 126 -22.16 -6.16 0.12
CA GLY A 126 -23.58 -5.85 0.02
C GLY A 126 -23.89 -4.37 -0.16
N ASN A 127 -23.02 -3.60 -0.82
CA ASN A 127 -23.11 -2.14 -0.89
C ASN A 127 -22.75 -1.54 -2.25
N VAL A 128 -23.31 -2.08 -3.34
CA VAL A 128 -23.01 -1.64 -4.72
C VAL A 128 -23.56 -0.25 -5.05
N ASP A 129 -24.64 0.18 -4.37
CA ASP A 129 -25.34 1.43 -4.67
C ASP A 129 -24.62 2.69 -4.18
N ASN A 130 -23.61 2.52 -3.32
CA ASN A 130 -22.90 3.63 -2.70
C ASN A 130 -21.41 3.52 -2.93
N ASP A 131 -20.76 4.67 -3.09
CA ASP A 131 -19.30 4.77 -3.16
C ASP A 131 -18.72 4.80 -1.75
N THR A 132 -18.70 3.63 -1.10
CA THR A 132 -18.28 3.49 0.30
C THR A 132 -16.84 3.03 0.46
N GLY A 133 -16.10 2.83 -0.64
CA GLY A 133 -14.84 2.12 -0.59
C GLY A 133 -15.01 0.63 -0.29
N ALA A 134 -13.90 -0.05 -0.02
CA ALA A 134 -13.86 -1.48 0.26
C ALA A 134 -12.69 -1.86 1.18
N SER A 135 -12.68 -3.09 1.69
CA SER A 135 -11.55 -3.68 2.40
C SER A 135 -10.60 -4.39 1.43
N LEU A 136 -9.31 -4.37 1.71
CA LEU A 136 -8.33 -5.09 0.88
C LEU A 136 -8.55 -6.60 0.92
N ARG A 137 -9.00 -7.15 2.06
CA ARG A 137 -9.34 -8.57 2.17
C ARG A 137 -10.45 -8.98 1.20
N ASP A 138 -11.51 -8.18 1.10
CA ASP A 138 -12.60 -8.49 0.19
C ASP A 138 -12.17 -8.30 -1.26
N GLY A 139 -11.26 -7.36 -1.52
CA GLY A 139 -10.61 -7.22 -2.80
C GLY A 139 -9.81 -8.46 -3.22
N VAL A 140 -8.89 -8.96 -2.39
CA VAL A 140 -8.12 -10.17 -2.72
C VAL A 140 -9.01 -11.41 -2.82
N LYS A 141 -10.09 -11.50 -2.02
CA LYS A 141 -11.09 -12.56 -2.16
C LYS A 141 -11.86 -12.47 -3.47
N THR A 142 -12.19 -11.25 -3.89
CA THR A 142 -12.89 -11.00 -5.16
C THR A 142 -12.06 -11.49 -6.34
N ILE A 143 -10.81 -11.06 -6.46
CA ILE A 143 -9.95 -11.48 -7.56
C ILE A 143 -9.56 -12.97 -7.51
N ASN A 144 -9.66 -13.61 -6.35
CA ASN A 144 -9.46 -15.06 -6.22
C ASN A 144 -10.71 -15.86 -6.61
N LYS A 145 -11.89 -15.49 -6.12
CA LYS A 145 -13.13 -16.24 -6.33
C LYS A 145 -13.77 -15.94 -7.67
N ILE A 146 -13.93 -14.66 -8.00
CA ILE A 146 -14.60 -14.16 -9.18
C ILE A 146 -13.60 -14.03 -10.34
N GLY A 147 -12.42 -13.46 -10.06
CA GLY A 147 -11.42 -13.09 -11.05
C GLY A 147 -11.50 -11.62 -11.43
N TYR A 148 -10.96 -11.29 -12.60
CA TYR A 148 -10.97 -9.94 -13.18
C TYR A 148 -11.11 -10.03 -14.70
N CYS A 149 -11.73 -9.03 -15.31
CA CYS A 149 -11.70 -8.79 -16.75
C CYS A 149 -10.79 -7.61 -17.07
N ASN A 150 -10.60 -7.30 -18.33
CA ASN A 150 -9.75 -6.20 -18.78
C ASN A 150 -10.53 -4.89 -18.93
N GLU A 151 -9.86 -3.74 -18.84
CA GLU A 151 -10.50 -2.42 -19.06
C GLU A 151 -11.02 -2.23 -20.49
N THR A 152 -10.55 -2.98 -21.46
CA THR A 152 -11.12 -3.03 -22.82
C THR A 152 -12.52 -3.60 -22.84
N GLN A 153 -12.88 -4.49 -21.90
CA GLN A 153 -14.20 -5.10 -21.77
C GLN A 153 -15.11 -4.31 -20.80
N TRP A 154 -14.55 -3.76 -19.73
CA TRP A 154 -15.25 -2.96 -18.75
C TRP A 154 -14.41 -1.73 -18.39
N PRO A 155 -14.54 -0.64 -19.18
CA PRO A 155 -13.72 0.57 -19.02
C PRO A 155 -13.89 1.26 -17.67
N TYR A 156 -12.85 1.99 -17.24
CA TYR A 156 -12.86 2.76 -16.01
C TYR A 156 -13.65 4.07 -16.20
N ASP A 157 -14.97 3.96 -16.25
CA ASP A 157 -15.93 5.05 -16.30
C ASP A 157 -16.57 5.20 -14.91
N ILE A 158 -16.18 6.22 -14.14
CA ILE A 158 -16.61 6.40 -12.75
C ILE A 158 -18.12 6.61 -12.61
N GLU A 159 -18.81 7.08 -13.64
CA GLU A 159 -20.27 7.25 -13.62
C GLU A 159 -20.99 5.89 -13.56
N LYS A 160 -20.35 4.83 -14.04
CA LYS A 160 -20.88 3.47 -14.08
C LYS A 160 -20.54 2.63 -12.86
N PHE A 161 -20.04 3.22 -11.79
CA PHE A 161 -19.58 2.45 -10.63
C PHE A 161 -20.68 1.59 -9.97
N LYS A 162 -21.96 1.93 -10.16
CA LYS A 162 -23.12 1.15 -9.69
C LYS A 162 -23.57 0.08 -10.67
N GLU A 163 -23.19 0.19 -11.93
CA GLU A 163 -23.65 -0.72 -12.96
C GLU A 163 -22.98 -2.09 -12.78
N LYS A 164 -23.79 -3.14 -12.82
CA LYS A 164 -23.27 -4.51 -12.81
C LYS A 164 -22.55 -4.80 -14.12
N PRO A 165 -21.28 -5.26 -14.08
CA PRO A 165 -20.56 -5.67 -15.27
C PRO A 165 -21.35 -6.74 -16.08
N THR A 166 -21.09 -6.80 -17.38
CA THR A 166 -21.79 -7.73 -18.29
C THR A 166 -21.42 -9.19 -18.05
N GLY A 167 -22.25 -10.11 -18.51
CA GLY A 167 -21.98 -11.55 -18.44
C GLY A 167 -20.63 -11.94 -19.05
N ASP A 168 -20.26 -11.33 -20.18
CA ASP A 168 -18.99 -11.58 -20.88
C ASP A 168 -17.77 -11.22 -20.02
N CYS A 169 -17.88 -10.15 -19.18
CA CYS A 169 -16.84 -9.79 -18.22
C CYS A 169 -16.63 -10.89 -17.18
N TYR A 170 -17.72 -11.48 -16.67
CA TYR A 170 -17.65 -12.59 -15.71
C TYR A 170 -17.18 -13.90 -16.38
N ASP A 171 -17.52 -14.13 -17.65
CA ASP A 171 -17.04 -15.29 -18.41
C ASP A 171 -15.53 -15.24 -18.61
N TYR A 172 -15.01 -14.06 -18.89
CA TYR A 172 -13.57 -13.81 -18.96
C TYR A 172 -12.91 -13.95 -17.59
N ALA A 173 -13.47 -13.32 -16.57
CA ALA A 173 -12.95 -13.32 -15.21
C ALA A 173 -12.81 -14.72 -14.61
N ARG A 174 -13.69 -15.67 -14.96
CA ARG A 174 -13.58 -17.07 -14.50
C ARG A 174 -12.26 -17.73 -14.88
N LYS A 175 -11.62 -17.28 -15.96
CA LYS A 175 -10.36 -17.82 -16.48
C LYS A 175 -9.13 -17.01 -16.05
N HIS A 176 -9.35 -15.86 -15.41
CA HIS A 176 -8.29 -14.91 -15.02
C HIS A 176 -8.44 -14.58 -13.53
N LYS A 177 -7.66 -15.24 -12.71
CA LYS A 177 -7.79 -15.18 -11.24
C LYS A 177 -6.44 -15.03 -10.55
N ALA A 178 -6.46 -14.35 -9.41
CA ALA A 178 -5.37 -14.48 -8.46
C ALA A 178 -5.49 -15.80 -7.70
N LEU A 179 -4.62 -16.75 -7.99
CA LEU A 179 -4.65 -18.08 -7.40
C LEU A 179 -4.11 -18.10 -5.99
N THR A 180 -3.16 -17.24 -5.68
CA THR A 180 -2.50 -17.18 -4.39
C THR A 180 -2.36 -15.73 -3.91
N TYR A 181 -2.88 -15.46 -2.73
CA TYR A 181 -2.69 -14.22 -2.00
C TYR A 181 -2.43 -14.53 -0.52
N LYS A 182 -1.60 -13.73 0.13
CA LYS A 182 -1.23 -13.93 1.54
C LYS A 182 -1.05 -12.61 2.25
N ARG A 183 -1.26 -12.60 3.56
CA ARG A 183 -0.93 -11.46 4.41
C ARG A 183 0.57 -11.36 4.64
N VAL A 184 1.08 -10.15 4.60
CA VAL A 184 2.45 -9.85 4.98
C VAL A 184 2.45 -9.33 6.41
N GLN A 185 3.38 -9.81 7.24
CA GLN A 185 3.53 -9.33 8.59
C GLN A 185 4.02 -7.88 8.58
N GLN A 186 3.39 -7.03 9.41
CA GLN A 186 3.72 -5.62 9.49
C GLN A 186 4.96 -5.40 10.37
N ASP A 187 6.09 -5.81 9.86
CA ASP A 187 7.41 -5.48 10.41
C ASP A 187 8.38 -5.16 9.28
N GLU A 188 9.33 -4.30 9.57
CA GLU A 188 10.27 -3.75 8.60
C GLU A 188 11.00 -4.84 7.83
N THR A 189 11.47 -5.86 8.53
CA THR A 189 12.29 -6.91 7.94
C THR A 189 11.46 -7.83 7.04
N HIS A 190 10.23 -8.18 7.46
CA HIS A 190 9.36 -9.02 6.65
C HIS A 190 8.89 -8.29 5.40
N ILE A 191 8.49 -7.02 5.51
CA ILE A 191 8.11 -6.18 4.35
C ILE A 191 9.26 -6.08 3.35
N LYS A 192 10.46 -5.73 3.82
CA LYS A 192 11.66 -5.66 2.96
C LYS A 192 11.97 -6.99 2.29
N SER A 193 11.83 -8.10 3.00
CA SER A 193 12.10 -9.42 2.42
C SER A 193 11.13 -9.77 1.28
N VAL A 194 9.85 -9.44 1.40
CA VAL A 194 8.86 -9.64 0.32
C VAL A 194 9.19 -8.78 -0.90
N LEU A 195 9.58 -7.51 -0.67
CA LEU A 195 10.03 -6.62 -1.75
C LEU A 195 11.32 -7.13 -2.41
N ASN A 196 12.29 -7.67 -1.63
CA ASN A 196 13.52 -8.29 -2.16
C ASN A 196 13.23 -9.51 -3.04
N MET A 197 12.16 -10.25 -2.75
CA MET A 197 11.70 -11.34 -3.61
C MET A 197 11.03 -10.84 -4.90
N GLY A 198 10.93 -9.52 -5.06
CA GLY A 198 10.33 -8.85 -6.22
C GLY A 198 8.81 -8.95 -6.24
N PHE A 199 8.15 -8.91 -5.09
CA PHE A 199 6.70 -8.82 -4.98
C PHE A 199 6.28 -7.47 -4.43
N PRO A 200 5.43 -6.72 -5.15
CA PRO A 200 4.79 -5.52 -4.62
C PRO A 200 3.78 -5.91 -3.54
N ILE A 201 3.56 -5.02 -2.57
CA ILE A 201 2.66 -5.26 -1.44
C ILE A 201 1.55 -4.23 -1.47
N VAL A 202 0.30 -4.65 -1.58
CA VAL A 202 -0.85 -3.76 -1.40
C VAL A 202 -1.13 -3.58 0.08
N PHE A 203 -1.41 -2.36 0.52
CA PHE A 203 -1.70 -2.10 1.92
C PHE A 203 -2.52 -0.81 2.09
N GLY A 204 -3.09 -0.61 3.27
CA GLY A 204 -3.85 0.55 3.63
C GLY A 204 -3.09 1.50 4.54
N ILE A 205 -3.31 2.80 4.36
CA ILE A 205 -2.79 3.87 5.21
C ILE A 205 -3.90 4.77 5.73
N SER A 206 -3.72 5.30 6.93
CA SER A 206 -4.49 6.42 7.47
C SER A 206 -3.91 7.71 6.91
N VAL A 207 -4.67 8.47 6.14
CA VAL A 207 -4.22 9.71 5.51
C VAL A 207 -4.51 10.89 6.43
N TYR A 208 -3.51 11.73 6.64
CA TYR A 208 -3.57 12.96 7.43
C TYR A 208 -3.41 14.20 6.54
N GLU A 209 -3.69 15.39 7.06
CA GLU A 209 -3.66 16.64 6.29
C GLU A 209 -2.31 16.90 5.62
N SER A 210 -1.20 16.53 6.28
CA SER A 210 0.14 16.66 5.72
C SER A 210 0.35 15.88 4.43
N PHE A 211 -0.34 14.74 4.25
CA PHE A 211 -0.29 13.94 3.02
C PHE A 211 -0.84 14.71 1.81
N GLU A 212 -1.80 15.63 2.03
CA GLU A 212 -2.39 16.46 0.98
C GLU A 212 -1.70 17.82 0.80
N SER A 213 -0.56 18.04 1.45
CA SER A 213 0.22 19.26 1.27
C SER A 213 0.74 19.43 -0.15
N GLU A 214 0.96 20.67 -0.58
CA GLU A 214 1.55 20.97 -1.89
C GLU A 214 2.94 20.35 -2.06
N ASP A 215 3.73 20.29 -0.99
CA ASP A 215 5.06 19.70 -1.01
C ASP A 215 4.98 18.19 -1.27
N VAL A 216 4.10 17.46 -0.59
CA VAL A 216 3.87 16.04 -0.85
C VAL A 216 3.31 15.81 -2.24
N ALA A 217 2.37 16.64 -2.69
CA ALA A 217 1.82 16.54 -4.04
C ALA A 217 2.89 16.76 -5.13
N LYS A 218 3.98 17.46 -4.82
CA LYS A 218 5.07 17.81 -5.73
C LYS A 218 6.21 16.80 -5.75
N ASN A 219 6.61 16.30 -4.57
CA ASN A 219 7.81 15.47 -4.41
C ASN A 219 7.51 14.05 -3.91
N GLY A 220 6.29 13.78 -3.45
CA GLY A 220 5.87 12.49 -2.92
C GLY A 220 6.41 12.12 -1.53
N VAL A 221 7.19 12.98 -0.88
CA VAL A 221 7.79 12.68 0.43
C VAL A 221 6.79 12.98 1.54
N VAL A 222 6.20 11.93 2.10
CA VAL A 222 5.17 12.01 3.14
C VAL A 222 5.82 12.09 4.52
N PRO A 223 5.54 13.10 5.35
CA PRO A 223 6.04 13.16 6.71
C PRO A 223 5.25 12.23 7.64
N LEU A 224 5.80 11.98 8.84
CA LEU A 224 4.98 11.46 9.93
C LEU A 224 3.95 12.52 10.35
N PRO A 225 2.69 12.12 10.63
CA PRO A 225 1.68 13.09 11.05
C PRO A 225 2.02 13.68 12.43
N GLU A 226 1.71 14.96 12.61
CA GLU A 226 1.79 15.60 13.92
C GLU A 226 0.66 15.13 14.85
N LYS A 227 0.87 15.22 16.16
CA LYS A 227 -0.07 14.71 17.16
C LYS A 227 -1.50 15.28 17.04
N GLU A 228 -1.62 16.55 16.67
CA GLU A 228 -2.89 17.28 16.55
C GLU A 228 -3.41 17.32 15.10
N GLU A 229 -2.78 16.58 14.19
CA GLU A 229 -3.13 16.58 12.79
C GLU A 229 -4.40 15.75 12.55
N ARG A 230 -5.31 16.29 11.74
CA ARG A 230 -6.58 15.64 11.46
C ARG A 230 -6.41 14.52 10.44
N MET A 231 -6.94 13.33 10.76
CA MET A 231 -7.09 12.23 9.82
C MET A 231 -8.19 12.55 8.80
N LEU A 232 -7.91 12.39 7.52
CA LEU A 232 -8.81 12.66 6.40
C LEU A 232 -9.56 11.41 5.93
N GLY A 233 -8.94 10.24 6.03
CA GLY A 233 -9.57 8.98 5.63
C GLY A 233 -8.55 7.86 5.43
N GLY A 234 -9.02 6.74 4.89
CA GLY A 234 -8.20 5.56 4.60
C GLY A 234 -7.92 5.40 3.10
N HIS A 235 -6.67 5.16 2.73
CA HIS A 235 -6.23 5.03 1.35
C HIS A 235 -5.45 3.73 1.13
N ALA A 236 -5.71 3.04 0.02
CA ALA A 236 -4.96 1.85 -0.37
C ALA A 236 -3.93 2.20 -1.45
N ILE A 237 -2.70 1.77 -1.23
CA ILE A 237 -1.54 2.02 -2.09
C ILE A 237 -0.69 0.75 -2.22
N VAL A 238 0.37 0.81 -3.01
CA VAL A 238 1.23 -0.35 -3.27
C VAL A 238 2.68 -0.04 -2.92
N LEU A 239 3.29 -0.79 -1.98
CA LEU A 239 4.74 -0.75 -1.78
C LEU A 239 5.45 -1.40 -2.96
N VAL A 240 6.44 -0.71 -3.51
CA VAL A 240 7.21 -1.15 -4.67
C VAL A 240 8.72 -1.04 -4.47
N GLY A 241 9.16 -0.74 -3.26
CA GLY A 241 10.58 -0.69 -2.94
C GLY A 241 10.89 -0.05 -1.61
N TYR A 242 12.18 0.10 -1.34
CA TYR A 242 12.70 0.83 -0.18
C TYR A 242 14.13 1.34 -0.44
N ASP A 243 14.53 2.31 0.35
CA ASP A 243 15.87 2.89 0.37
C ASP A 243 16.34 2.92 1.85
N GLU A 244 17.32 2.08 2.19
CA GLU A 244 17.80 1.90 3.56
C GLU A 244 18.52 3.14 4.10
N GLU A 245 19.32 3.77 3.25
CA GLU A 245 20.07 4.98 3.62
C GLU A 245 19.13 6.11 4.02
N LYS A 246 18.00 6.24 3.29
CA LYS A 246 16.99 7.26 3.54
C LYS A 246 15.95 6.84 4.56
N ARG A 247 15.88 5.57 4.94
CA ARG A 247 14.84 4.96 5.76
C ARG A 247 13.44 5.20 5.22
N LEU A 248 13.26 5.04 3.91
CA LEU A 248 12.01 5.28 3.20
C LEU A 248 11.56 4.05 2.43
N PHE A 249 10.28 3.71 2.54
CA PHE A 249 9.60 2.84 1.58
C PHE A 249 9.14 3.65 0.37
N ILE A 250 9.25 3.04 -0.81
CA ILE A 250 8.74 3.60 -2.07
C ILE A 250 7.34 3.02 -2.29
N PHE A 251 6.35 3.87 -2.50
CA PHE A 251 5.01 3.42 -2.83
C PHE A 251 4.51 4.01 -4.14
N ARG A 252 3.61 3.27 -4.79
CA ARG A 252 2.86 3.71 -5.95
C ARG A 252 1.49 4.18 -5.51
N ASN A 253 1.12 5.41 -5.93
CA ASN A 253 -0.20 5.99 -5.74
C ASN A 253 -1.12 5.72 -6.95
N SER A 254 -2.39 6.07 -6.83
CA SER A 254 -3.40 6.01 -7.89
C SER A 254 -4.03 7.38 -8.20
N TRP A 255 -3.21 8.43 -8.17
CA TRP A 255 -3.63 9.82 -8.41
C TRP A 255 -3.03 10.45 -9.67
N GLY A 256 -2.61 9.62 -10.62
CA GLY A 256 -1.98 10.03 -11.86
C GLY A 256 -0.49 10.34 -11.72
N GLU A 257 0.15 10.55 -12.86
CA GLU A 257 1.61 10.78 -12.94
C GLU A 257 2.02 12.18 -12.50
N ASP A 258 1.08 13.12 -12.45
CA ASP A 258 1.35 14.50 -12.02
C ASP A 258 1.48 14.65 -10.49
N TRP A 259 1.12 13.62 -9.72
CA TRP A 259 1.26 13.60 -8.28
C TRP A 259 2.61 13.00 -7.87
N GLY A 260 3.28 13.64 -6.90
CA GLY A 260 4.52 13.15 -6.30
C GLY A 260 5.66 12.99 -7.31
N ASP A 261 6.45 11.95 -7.14
CA ASP A 261 7.51 11.57 -8.08
C ASP A 261 6.92 10.70 -9.21
N LYS A 262 6.27 11.32 -10.21
CA LYS A 262 5.62 10.64 -11.34
C LYS A 262 4.60 9.57 -10.90
N GLY A 263 3.78 9.90 -9.91
CA GLY A 263 2.76 9.01 -9.36
C GLY A 263 3.25 8.11 -8.23
N TYR A 264 4.49 8.25 -7.82
CA TYR A 264 5.09 7.54 -6.68
C TYR A 264 5.33 8.49 -5.51
N GLY A 265 5.43 7.90 -4.32
CA GLY A 265 5.79 8.64 -3.12
C GLY A 265 6.64 7.80 -2.18
N TYR A 266 6.98 8.42 -1.05
CA TYR A 266 7.93 7.89 -0.09
C TYR A 266 7.34 8.01 1.31
N LEU A 267 7.29 6.90 2.05
CA LEU A 267 6.84 6.83 3.43
C LEU A 267 8.00 6.45 4.35
N PRO A 268 8.18 7.12 5.50
CA PRO A 268 9.13 6.67 6.51
C PRO A 268 8.85 5.22 6.93
N PHE A 269 9.90 4.46 7.27
CA PHE A 269 9.74 3.10 7.79
C PHE A 269 8.82 3.08 9.01
N GLU A 270 8.94 4.08 9.86
CA GLU A 270 8.13 4.28 11.06
C GLU A 270 6.63 4.44 10.72
N TYR A 271 6.29 5.11 9.61
CA TYR A 271 4.90 5.26 9.16
C TYR A 271 4.29 3.91 8.78
N VAL A 272 5.03 3.14 7.98
CA VAL A 272 4.57 1.84 7.46
C VAL A 272 4.50 0.77 8.55
N CYS A 273 5.40 0.83 9.54
CA CYS A 273 5.46 -0.14 10.64
C CYS A 273 4.54 0.21 11.83
N ASP A 274 3.98 1.43 11.89
CA ASP A 274 3.01 1.80 12.94
C ASP A 274 1.62 1.28 12.59
N VAL A 275 1.08 0.40 13.45
CA VAL A 275 -0.26 -0.20 13.30
C VAL A 275 -1.41 0.81 13.32
N ASN A 276 -1.19 2.03 13.83
CA ASN A 276 -2.18 3.10 13.80
C ASN A 276 -2.18 3.86 12.46
N LEU A 277 -1.03 3.89 11.76
CA LEU A 277 -0.85 4.62 10.52
C LEU A 277 -1.04 3.75 9.28
N ALA A 278 -0.69 2.46 9.35
CA ALA A 278 -0.80 1.52 8.25
C ALA A 278 -1.33 0.16 8.72
N SER A 279 -1.97 -0.59 7.82
CA SER A 279 -2.33 -2.00 8.06
C SER A 279 -2.74 -2.72 6.76
N ASP A 280 -3.15 -3.98 6.90
CA ASP A 280 -3.74 -4.80 5.83
C ASP A 280 -2.78 -5.02 4.65
N PHE A 281 -1.58 -5.48 4.99
CA PHE A 281 -0.55 -5.80 4.00
C PHE A 281 -0.87 -7.13 3.32
N TRP A 282 -1.05 -7.08 1.99
CA TRP A 282 -1.34 -8.24 1.17
C TRP A 282 -0.39 -8.35 0.00
N VAL A 283 -0.01 -9.56 -0.34
CA VAL A 283 0.76 -9.89 -1.55
C VAL A 283 -0.04 -10.88 -2.40
N VAL A 284 -0.08 -10.62 -3.70
CA VAL A 284 -0.55 -11.56 -4.72
C VAL A 284 0.71 -12.19 -5.31
N THR A 285 0.77 -13.51 -5.45
CA THR A 285 1.99 -14.21 -5.87
C THR A 285 1.80 -15.16 -7.04
N LYS A 286 0.57 -15.39 -7.47
CA LYS A 286 0.26 -16.24 -8.60
C LYS A 286 -1.04 -15.84 -9.27
N ILE A 287 -0.96 -15.54 -10.57
CA ILE A 287 -2.08 -15.23 -11.45
C ILE A 287 -2.23 -16.35 -12.49
N CYS A 288 -3.44 -16.62 -12.95
CA CYS A 288 -3.71 -17.52 -14.08
C CYS A 288 -4.69 -16.88 -15.07
#